data_98ac087d25cdcf7dbb27647f0fd532ba
#
_entry.id   98ac087d25cdcf7dbb27647f0fd532ba
#
_cell.length_a   1.000
_cell.length_b   1.000
_cell.length_c   1.000
_cell.angle_alpha   90.00
_cell.angle_beta   90.00
_cell.angle_gamma   90.00
#
_symmetry.space_group_name_H-M   'P 1'
#
loop_
_entity.id
_entity.type
_entity.pdbx_description
1 polymer ?
#
loop_
_entity_poly.entity_id
_entity_poly.type
_entity_poly.pdbx_seq_one_letter_code
_entity_poly.pdbx_strand_id
1 'polypeptide(L)'
;YRQHGVLVKIIRIFNTYGPNMLTDDGRVISNFVVQALQDKDITIYGDGKQTRTFQYIDDLVEGMMRMMATEDHFTGPVNIGNPCEFSIFELAQKILELTCSHSNIIFEPLPHDDPRQRRPDITLAREKLDWEPHIHLEEGLMKVIDYFKSVLAK
;
A
#
# COMPACT_ATOMS: atom_id res chain seq x y z
N TYR A 1 1.56 -10.55 27.13
CA TYR A 1 2.92 -10.90 27.46
C TYR A 1 3.21 -10.84 28.96
N ARG A 2 3.21 -9.62 29.58
CA ARG A 2 3.62 -9.44 30.99
C ARG A 2 2.75 -10.15 32.03
N GLN A 3 1.43 -10.27 31.77
CA GLN A 3 0.49 -10.87 32.73
C GLN A 3 0.30 -12.40 32.54
N HIS A 4 0.46 -12.92 31.34
CA HIS A 4 0.06 -14.28 31.00
C HIS A 4 1.17 -15.09 30.30
N GLY A 5 2.36 -14.52 30.14
CA GLY A 5 3.51 -15.20 29.50
C GLY A 5 3.34 -15.52 28.00
N VAL A 6 2.30 -14.95 27.37
CA VAL A 6 2.03 -15.18 25.93
C VAL A 6 3.13 -14.55 25.10
N LEU A 7 3.75 -15.34 24.22
CA LEU A 7 4.73 -14.82 23.26
C LEU A 7 4.04 -13.93 22.23
N VAL A 8 4.58 -12.73 22.03
CA VAL A 8 4.03 -11.76 21.08
C VAL A 8 5.10 -11.31 20.09
N LYS A 9 4.69 -11.08 18.86
CA LYS A 9 5.49 -10.45 17.81
C LYS A 9 4.78 -9.19 17.36
N ILE A 10 5.53 -8.08 17.25
CA ILE A 10 4.97 -6.77 16.94
C ILE A 10 5.54 -6.31 15.61
N ILE A 11 4.69 -6.03 14.65
CA ILE A 11 5.05 -5.36 13.40
C ILE A 11 4.29 -4.04 13.27
N ARG A 12 4.89 -3.07 12.60
CA ARG A 12 4.24 -1.85 12.14
C ARG A 12 4.04 -1.96 10.63
N ILE A 13 2.77 -2.07 10.22
CA ILE A 13 2.40 -2.22 8.82
C ILE A 13 2.28 -0.82 8.20
N PHE A 14 2.98 -0.61 7.09
CA PHE A 14 2.83 0.58 6.25
C PHE A 14 1.83 0.33 5.13
N ASN A 15 1.49 1.40 4.34
CA ASN A 15 0.44 1.33 3.34
C ASN A 15 0.55 0.08 2.47
N THR A 16 -0.40 -0.81 2.64
CA THR A 16 -0.46 -2.10 1.94
C THR A 16 -1.66 -2.12 1.00
N TYR A 17 -1.47 -2.68 -0.19
CA TYR A 17 -2.50 -2.84 -1.20
C TYR A 17 -2.44 -4.23 -1.83
N GLY A 18 -3.53 -4.66 -2.43
CA GLY A 18 -3.62 -5.97 -3.08
C GLY A 18 -5.06 -6.31 -3.49
N PRO A 19 -5.31 -7.47 -4.09
CA PRO A 19 -6.64 -8.01 -4.30
C PRO A 19 -7.44 -8.10 -3.00
N ASN A 20 -8.77 -8.18 -3.10
CA ASN A 20 -9.73 -8.22 -1.99
C ASN A 20 -9.87 -6.91 -1.19
N MET A 21 -9.34 -5.78 -1.70
CA MET A 21 -9.74 -4.46 -1.22
C MET A 21 -11.20 -4.19 -1.62
N LEU A 22 -11.93 -3.45 -0.78
CA LEU A 22 -13.28 -3.01 -1.12
C LEU A 22 -13.23 -1.89 -2.17
N THR A 23 -14.25 -1.79 -3.01
CA THR A 23 -14.36 -0.74 -4.03
C THR A 23 -14.55 0.65 -3.45
N ASP A 24 -14.96 0.74 -2.18
CA ASP A 24 -15.32 1.95 -1.45
C ASP A 24 -14.54 2.09 -0.11
N ASP A 25 -13.40 1.43 0.03
CA ASP A 25 -12.62 1.45 1.29
C ASP A 25 -11.91 2.80 1.57
N GLY A 26 -11.98 3.74 0.65
CA GLY A 26 -11.44 5.09 0.81
C GLY A 26 -9.93 5.23 0.65
N ARG A 27 -9.21 4.15 0.35
CA ARG A 27 -7.76 4.22 0.13
C ARG A 27 -7.44 4.67 -1.30
N VAL A 28 -6.32 5.35 -1.45
CA VAL A 28 -5.96 6.00 -2.72
C VAL A 28 -5.88 5.03 -3.91
N ILE A 29 -5.26 3.83 -3.73
CA ILE A 29 -5.13 2.86 -4.83
C ILE A 29 -6.48 2.30 -5.25
N SER A 30 -7.32 1.84 -4.31
CA SER A 30 -8.66 1.36 -4.64
C SER A 30 -9.52 2.43 -5.29
N ASN A 31 -9.52 3.65 -4.72
CA ASN A 31 -10.28 4.77 -5.29
C ASN A 31 -9.85 5.07 -6.73
N PHE A 32 -8.55 5.24 -6.99
CA PHE A 32 -8.05 5.58 -8.32
C PHE A 32 -8.31 4.47 -9.34
N VAL A 33 -8.07 3.21 -8.97
CA VAL A 33 -8.34 2.08 -9.87
C VAL A 33 -9.83 1.97 -10.20
N VAL A 34 -10.71 2.09 -9.20
CA VAL A 34 -12.16 2.03 -9.41
C VAL A 34 -12.64 3.21 -10.25
N GLN A 35 -12.17 4.43 -9.98
CA GLN A 35 -12.49 5.62 -10.77
C GLN A 35 -12.07 5.44 -12.23
N ALA A 36 -10.81 5.00 -12.46
CA ALA A 36 -10.28 4.78 -13.80
C ALA A 36 -11.05 3.70 -14.57
N LEU A 37 -11.40 2.57 -13.92
CA LEU A 37 -12.15 1.48 -14.55
C LEU A 37 -13.61 1.83 -14.87
N GLN A 38 -14.15 2.87 -14.22
CA GLN A 38 -15.50 3.38 -14.46
C GLN A 38 -15.52 4.63 -15.34
N ASP A 39 -14.38 5.03 -15.94
CA ASP A 39 -14.21 6.26 -16.72
C ASP A 39 -14.69 7.53 -15.95
N LYS A 40 -14.54 7.51 -14.62
CA LYS A 40 -14.79 8.66 -13.75
C LYS A 40 -13.51 9.44 -13.50
N ASP A 41 -13.61 10.74 -13.29
CA ASP A 41 -12.45 11.57 -12.96
C ASP A 41 -11.72 11.05 -11.72
N ILE A 42 -10.39 10.99 -11.80
CA ILE A 42 -9.53 10.63 -10.66
C ILE A 42 -9.36 11.86 -9.78
N THR A 43 -9.81 11.75 -8.53
CA THR A 43 -9.79 12.87 -7.57
C THR A 43 -8.53 12.85 -6.74
N ILE A 44 -7.67 13.83 -6.89
CA ILE A 44 -6.48 14.08 -6.06
C ILE A 44 -6.77 15.19 -5.06
N TYR A 45 -6.58 14.90 -3.78
CA TYR A 45 -6.65 15.92 -2.73
C TYR A 45 -5.32 16.65 -2.59
N GLY A 46 -5.35 18.00 -2.60
CA GLY A 46 -4.15 18.84 -2.62
C GLY A 46 -3.55 18.98 -4.01
N ASP A 47 -2.24 19.24 -4.08
CA ASP A 47 -1.51 19.46 -5.35
C ASP A 47 -0.91 18.16 -5.94
N GLY A 48 -1.14 17.02 -5.30
CA GLY A 48 -0.64 15.71 -5.73
C GLY A 48 0.85 15.47 -5.52
N LYS A 49 1.59 16.43 -4.93
CA LYS A 49 3.04 16.31 -4.68
C LYS A 49 3.37 15.57 -3.40
N GLN A 50 2.39 15.36 -2.51
CA GLN A 50 2.59 14.56 -1.32
C GLN A 50 3.00 13.13 -1.71
N THR A 51 4.02 12.61 -1.03
CA THR A 51 4.54 11.27 -1.32
C THR A 51 3.99 10.22 -0.37
N ARG A 52 3.79 9.02 -0.88
CA ARG A 52 3.41 7.82 -0.13
C ARG A 52 4.23 6.64 -0.61
N THR A 53 4.32 5.65 0.24
CA THR A 53 4.93 4.37 -0.08
C THR A 53 3.83 3.31 -0.13
N PHE A 54 3.97 2.34 -1.03
CA PHE A 54 2.98 1.29 -1.22
C PHE A 54 3.68 -0.07 -1.27
N GLN A 55 3.29 -0.98 -0.38
CA GLN A 55 3.77 -2.36 -0.44
C GLN A 55 2.64 -3.28 -0.89
N TYR A 56 2.99 -4.29 -1.68
CA TYR A 56 2.04 -5.30 -2.09
C TYR A 56 1.77 -6.31 -0.97
N ILE A 57 0.57 -6.88 -0.93
CA ILE A 57 0.11 -7.75 0.17
C ILE A 57 1.00 -8.97 0.37
N ASP A 58 1.53 -9.58 -0.71
CA ASP A 58 2.36 -10.79 -0.60
C ASP A 58 3.68 -10.49 0.13
N ASP A 59 4.30 -9.32 -0.12
CA ASP A 59 5.47 -8.87 0.63
C ASP A 59 5.16 -8.71 2.12
N LEU A 60 3.98 -8.14 2.47
CA LEU A 60 3.57 -8.04 3.86
C LEU A 60 3.41 -9.42 4.50
N VAL A 61 2.73 -10.34 3.83
CA VAL A 61 2.50 -11.71 4.36
C VAL A 61 3.83 -12.42 4.59
N GLU A 62 4.77 -12.32 3.65
CA GLU A 62 6.11 -12.88 3.82
C GLU A 62 6.84 -12.27 5.03
N GLY A 63 6.80 -10.94 5.19
CA GLY A 63 7.37 -10.26 6.34
C GLY A 63 6.76 -10.73 7.68
N MET A 64 5.45 -10.93 7.71
CA MET A 64 4.74 -11.48 8.86
C MET A 64 5.20 -12.91 9.18
N MET A 65 5.30 -13.77 8.18
CA MET A 65 5.75 -15.16 8.35
C MET A 65 7.19 -15.20 8.89
N ARG A 66 8.10 -14.41 8.34
CA ARG A 66 9.47 -14.31 8.81
C ARG A 66 9.56 -13.78 10.24
N MET A 67 8.74 -12.79 10.59
CA MET A 67 8.64 -12.29 11.97
C MET A 67 8.17 -13.38 12.94
N MET A 68 7.17 -14.19 12.55
CA MET A 68 6.69 -15.30 13.38
C MET A 68 7.74 -16.40 13.56
N ALA A 69 8.63 -16.60 12.61
CA ALA A 69 9.71 -17.58 12.65
C ALA A 69 10.94 -17.14 13.46
N THR A 70 10.99 -15.88 13.95
CA THR A 70 12.10 -15.42 14.79
C THR A 70 12.09 -16.07 16.18
N GLU A 71 13.23 -16.02 16.87
CA GLU A 71 13.36 -16.53 18.24
C GLU A 71 12.38 -15.85 19.21
N ASP A 72 11.92 -16.56 20.22
CA ASP A 72 10.89 -16.13 21.17
C ASP A 72 11.17 -14.81 21.85
N HIS A 73 12.44 -14.53 22.15
CA HIS A 73 12.84 -13.30 22.81
C HIS A 73 12.79 -12.06 21.90
N PHE A 74 12.80 -12.23 20.58
CA PHE A 74 12.68 -11.13 19.63
C PHE A 74 11.22 -10.76 19.41
N THR A 75 10.75 -9.72 20.07
CA THR A 75 9.35 -9.28 20.05
C THR A 75 9.08 -8.14 19.06
N GLY A 76 10.10 -7.47 18.55
CA GLY A 76 9.97 -6.25 17.74
C GLY A 76 9.84 -4.97 18.59
N PRO A 77 9.23 -3.88 18.08
CA PRO A 77 8.49 -3.80 16.82
C PRO A 77 9.38 -3.71 15.57
N VAL A 78 8.94 -4.34 14.48
CA VAL A 78 9.60 -4.27 13.17
C VAL A 78 8.70 -3.56 12.17
N ASN A 79 9.24 -2.60 11.41
CA ASN A 79 8.50 -1.96 10.32
C ASN A 79 8.51 -2.87 9.08
N ILE A 80 7.31 -3.15 8.55
CA ILE A 80 7.12 -3.89 7.31
C ILE A 80 6.45 -2.94 6.31
N GLY A 81 7.14 -2.61 5.23
CA GLY A 81 6.70 -1.66 4.22
C GLY A 81 7.70 -1.48 3.10
N ASN A 82 7.27 -0.90 1.99
CA ASN A 82 8.15 -0.58 0.86
C ASN A 82 8.69 0.84 1.04
N PRO A 83 10.03 1.09 1.04
CA PRO A 83 10.59 2.42 1.19
C PRO A 83 10.58 3.26 -0.10
N CYS A 84 10.12 2.70 -1.23
CA CYS A 84 10.04 3.43 -2.49
C CYS A 84 8.86 4.40 -2.45
N GLU A 85 9.15 5.69 -2.63
CA GLU A 85 8.16 6.77 -2.59
C GLU A 85 7.64 7.10 -3.98
N PHE A 86 6.33 7.35 -4.06
CA PHE A 86 5.66 7.89 -5.24
C PHE A 86 4.82 9.09 -4.82
N SER A 87 4.78 10.12 -5.65
CA SER A 87 3.79 11.18 -5.49
C SER A 87 2.39 10.63 -5.82
N ILE A 88 1.37 11.24 -5.25
CA ILE A 88 -0.01 10.85 -5.55
C ILE A 88 -0.35 11.10 -7.03
N PHE A 89 0.28 12.13 -7.62
CA PHE A 89 0.11 12.41 -9.05
C PHE A 89 0.74 11.32 -9.93
N GLU A 90 1.98 10.88 -9.63
CA GLU A 90 2.63 9.75 -10.35
C GLU A 90 1.82 8.46 -10.25
N LEU A 91 1.25 8.17 -9.07
CA LEU A 91 0.37 7.03 -8.89
C LEU A 91 -0.86 7.10 -9.80
N ALA A 92 -1.51 8.28 -9.87
CA ALA A 92 -2.69 8.47 -10.73
C ALA A 92 -2.33 8.26 -12.21
N GLN A 93 -1.22 8.83 -12.68
CA GLN A 93 -0.74 8.66 -14.05
C GLN A 93 -0.47 7.19 -14.39
N LYS A 94 0.21 6.44 -13.51
CA LYS A 94 0.46 5.01 -13.69
C LYS A 94 -0.84 4.19 -13.79
N ILE A 95 -1.83 4.50 -12.97
CA ILE A 95 -3.12 3.81 -13.00
C ILE A 95 -3.87 4.11 -14.30
N LEU A 96 -3.88 5.37 -14.78
CA LEU A 96 -4.48 5.73 -16.07
C LEU A 96 -3.80 4.96 -17.23
N GLU A 97 -2.47 4.90 -17.23
CA GLU A 97 -1.70 4.16 -18.23
C GLU A 97 -2.05 2.67 -18.23
N LEU A 98 -2.02 2.02 -17.06
CA LEU A 98 -2.26 0.58 -16.91
C LEU A 98 -3.72 0.18 -17.18
N THR A 99 -4.66 1.08 -16.97
CA THR A 99 -6.09 0.83 -17.23
C THR A 99 -6.51 1.23 -18.66
N CYS A 100 -5.66 1.97 -19.38
CA CYS A 100 -5.99 2.63 -20.66
C CYS A 100 -7.24 3.52 -20.53
N SER A 101 -7.48 4.12 -19.36
CA SER A 101 -8.64 4.95 -19.08
C SER A 101 -8.47 6.35 -19.66
N HIS A 102 -9.59 6.95 -20.08
CA HIS A 102 -9.67 8.35 -20.52
C HIS A 102 -10.09 9.33 -19.43
N SER A 103 -10.13 8.87 -18.17
CA SER A 103 -10.49 9.71 -17.02
C SER A 103 -9.54 10.92 -16.89
N ASN A 104 -10.11 12.07 -16.52
CA ASN A 104 -9.31 13.24 -16.18
C ASN A 104 -8.79 13.14 -14.75
N ILE A 105 -7.71 13.86 -14.44
CA ILE A 105 -7.27 14.09 -13.07
C ILE A 105 -7.81 15.43 -12.62
N ILE A 106 -8.59 15.44 -11.54
CA ILE A 106 -9.12 16.64 -10.91
C ILE A 106 -8.51 16.82 -9.51
N PHE A 107 -8.43 18.07 -9.06
CA PHE A 107 -7.82 18.40 -7.78
C PHE A 107 -8.87 18.99 -6.83
N GLU A 108 -8.91 18.49 -5.61
CA GLU A 108 -9.80 18.91 -4.54
C GLU A 108 -8.99 19.43 -3.33
N PRO A 109 -9.57 20.26 -2.46
CA PRO A 109 -8.88 20.76 -1.28
C PRO A 109 -8.36 19.64 -0.39
N LEU A 110 -7.10 19.77 0.09
CA LEU A 110 -6.49 18.80 0.99
C LEU A 110 -7.17 18.82 2.38
N PRO A 111 -7.54 17.66 2.95
CA PRO A 111 -7.96 17.57 4.35
C PRO A 111 -6.86 18.08 5.31
N HIS A 112 -7.26 18.70 6.43
CA HIS A 112 -6.35 19.40 7.33
C HIS A 112 -5.24 18.55 7.96
N ASP A 113 -5.41 17.23 8.07
CA ASP A 113 -4.51 16.33 8.83
C ASP A 113 -3.74 15.32 7.96
N ASP A 114 -3.62 15.54 6.64
CA ASP A 114 -2.88 14.60 5.78
C ASP A 114 -1.36 14.87 5.83
N PRO A 115 -0.54 13.94 6.35
CA PRO A 115 0.91 14.13 6.45
C PRO A 115 1.54 14.22 5.06
N ARG A 116 2.51 15.13 4.90
CA ARG A 116 3.21 15.33 3.61
C ARG A 116 4.00 14.11 3.16
N GLN A 117 4.56 13.34 4.10
CA GLN A 117 5.41 12.19 3.82
C GLN A 117 5.20 11.06 4.84
N ARG A 118 5.18 9.81 4.34
CA ARG A 118 5.23 8.59 5.15
C ARG A 118 6.12 7.57 4.45
N ARG A 119 7.31 7.34 5.02
CA ARG A 119 8.28 6.37 4.50
C ARG A 119 8.74 5.45 5.62
N PRO A 120 8.70 4.10 5.45
CA PRO A 120 9.23 3.17 6.43
C PRO A 120 10.76 3.14 6.42
N ASP A 121 11.37 3.09 7.59
CA ASP A 121 12.72 2.57 7.76
C ASP A 121 12.60 1.06 7.99
N ILE A 122 13.12 0.26 7.05
CA ILE A 122 13.08 -1.22 7.07
C ILE A 122 14.44 -1.85 7.43
N THR A 123 15.39 -1.08 7.96
CA THR A 123 16.72 -1.57 8.33
C THR A 123 16.62 -2.78 9.25
N LEU A 124 15.79 -2.70 10.29
CA LEU A 124 15.61 -3.81 11.23
C LEU A 124 14.96 -5.05 10.59
N ALA A 125 14.05 -4.85 9.61
CA ALA A 125 13.46 -5.96 8.86
C ALA A 125 14.53 -6.70 8.02
N ARG A 126 15.41 -5.96 7.36
CA ARG A 126 16.54 -6.55 6.61
C ARG A 126 17.49 -7.31 7.54
N GLU A 127 17.89 -6.71 8.65
CA GLU A 127 18.88 -7.31 9.57
C GLU A 127 18.35 -8.52 10.36
N LYS A 128 17.08 -8.49 10.77
CA LYS A 128 16.52 -9.50 11.70
C LYS A 128 15.62 -10.51 11.02
N LEU A 129 15.03 -10.16 9.88
CA LEU A 129 14.13 -11.03 9.15
C LEU A 129 14.70 -11.47 7.80
N ASP A 130 15.85 -10.92 7.38
CA ASP A 130 16.36 -11.10 6.00
C ASP A 130 15.26 -10.78 4.97
N TRP A 131 14.48 -9.72 5.23
CA TRP A 131 13.30 -9.36 4.47
C TRP A 131 13.39 -7.96 3.87
N GLU A 132 13.01 -7.87 2.62
CA GLU A 132 12.71 -6.62 1.93
C GLU A 132 11.57 -6.82 0.90
N PRO A 133 10.85 -5.76 0.50
CA PRO A 133 9.80 -5.89 -0.49
C PRO A 133 10.39 -6.16 -1.88
N HIS A 134 9.79 -7.09 -2.62
CA HIS A 134 10.24 -7.50 -3.94
C HIS A 134 9.27 -7.10 -5.06
N ILE A 135 7.98 -6.93 -4.75
CA ILE A 135 6.95 -6.65 -5.75
C ILE A 135 6.95 -5.15 -6.08
N HIS A 136 7.25 -4.83 -7.33
CA HIS A 136 7.21 -3.47 -7.84
C HIS A 136 5.77 -2.96 -7.95
N LEU A 137 5.61 -1.62 -7.83
CA LEU A 137 4.28 -0.98 -7.83
C LEU A 137 3.46 -1.37 -9.07
N GLU A 138 4.05 -1.34 -10.25
CA GLU A 138 3.36 -1.66 -11.51
C GLU A 138 2.84 -3.10 -11.55
N GLU A 139 3.66 -4.06 -11.11
CA GLU A 139 3.25 -5.47 -11.03
C GLU A 139 2.07 -5.65 -10.07
N GLY A 140 2.15 -5.06 -8.89
CA GLY A 140 1.06 -5.13 -7.93
C GLY A 140 -0.21 -4.43 -8.40
N LEU A 141 -0.07 -3.27 -9.09
CA LEU A 141 -1.22 -2.55 -9.67
C LEU A 141 -1.93 -3.38 -10.73
N MET A 142 -1.22 -4.08 -11.62
CA MET A 142 -1.85 -4.96 -12.61
C MET A 142 -2.74 -6.02 -11.96
N LYS A 143 -2.25 -6.68 -10.90
CA LYS A 143 -3.02 -7.69 -10.15
C LYS A 143 -4.27 -7.09 -9.49
N VAL A 144 -4.18 -5.87 -8.96
CA VAL A 144 -5.31 -5.15 -8.36
C VAL A 144 -6.32 -4.71 -9.41
N ILE A 145 -5.85 -4.21 -10.56
CA ILE A 145 -6.70 -3.81 -11.68
C ILE A 145 -7.50 -5.01 -12.19
N ASP A 146 -6.86 -6.17 -12.39
CA ASP A 146 -7.53 -7.39 -12.84
C ASP A 146 -8.58 -7.87 -11.82
N TYR A 147 -8.26 -7.78 -10.52
CA TYR A 147 -9.22 -8.07 -9.46
C TYR A 147 -10.45 -7.14 -9.55
N PHE A 148 -10.25 -5.81 -9.60
CA PHE A 148 -11.37 -4.89 -9.66
C PHE A 148 -12.18 -5.00 -10.97
N LYS A 149 -11.55 -5.29 -12.11
CA LYS A 149 -12.27 -5.63 -13.35
C LYS A 149 -13.24 -6.80 -13.12
N SER A 150 -12.80 -7.85 -12.43
CA SER A 150 -13.63 -9.02 -12.12
C SER A 150 -14.79 -8.72 -11.16
N VAL A 151 -14.58 -7.78 -10.23
CA VAL A 151 -15.59 -7.37 -9.24
C VAL A 151 -16.62 -6.43 -9.84
N LEU A 152 -16.19 -5.48 -10.68
CA LEU A 152 -17.05 -4.48 -11.29
C LEU A 152 -17.87 -5.02 -12.49
N ALA A 153 -17.47 -6.17 -13.04
CA ALA A 153 -18.19 -6.84 -14.11
C ALA A 153 -19.40 -7.69 -13.63
N LYS A 154 -19.60 -7.82 -12.33
CA LYS A 154 -20.73 -8.54 -11.70
C LYS A 154 -21.88 -7.61 -11.39
#